data_e0a79c507fc92606576d0feb91019b93
#
_entry.id   e0a79c507fc92606576d0feb91019b93
#
_cell.length_a   1.000
_cell.length_b   1.000
_cell.length_c   1.000
_cell.angle_alpha   90.00
_cell.angle_beta   90.00
_cell.angle_gamma   90.00
#
_symmetry.space_group_name_H-M   'P 1'
#
loop_
_entity.id
_entity.type
_entity.pdbx_description
1 polymer ?
#
loop_
_entity_poly.entity_id
_entity_poly.type
_entity_poly.pdbx_seq_one_letter_code
_entity_poly.pdbx_strand_id
1 'polypeptide(L)'
;MSIIRNVAAAAALATTVAGVAAGTASAQGIDEFRIGILGGENANDRLRSNECVREKTEELLGVETKLYAPADYNGVIEGLLGGTIDMAWLGASGYAAVYLEDSEAVEPVLVKINVDGSYGYHSIGFARAESGITSLEDMEGKVFAFGDPNSTSGYLIPSIEIPQKDFVGSMEPGDYFGDVVFAGGHEQTIVGVYNGDYDAGVSWADGLGAWEDGFNSGAFRKAVDSGLVDMTEMVEIWRSNVIPEGPIVLRKDLPTDVKVKVTGLIASLESMDPECAYGFMAGEIKGIAPITHAAYESVIEARKAKIGN
;
A
#
# COMPACT_ATOMS: atom_id res chain seq x y z
N MET A 1 46.37 -54.45 67.99
CA MET A 1 46.35 -53.00 67.75
C MET A 1 46.19 -52.82 66.25
N SER A 2 45.06 -52.43 65.73
CA SER A 2 44.77 -52.32 64.32
C SER A 2 44.31 -50.94 64.04
N ILE A 3 45.04 -50.26 63.17
CA ILE A 3 44.82 -48.86 62.74
C ILE A 3 43.93 -48.91 61.50
N ILE A 4 42.73 -48.38 61.62
CA ILE A 4 41.80 -48.21 60.49
C ILE A 4 42.06 -46.88 59.85
N ARG A 5 42.45 -46.86 58.55
CA ARG A 5 42.58 -45.66 57.74
C ARG A 5 41.26 -45.39 56.98
N ASN A 6 40.59 -44.32 57.34
CA ASN A 6 39.46 -43.80 56.58
C ASN A 6 39.93 -43.10 55.30
N VAL A 7 39.48 -43.55 54.15
CA VAL A 7 39.62 -42.88 52.88
C VAL A 7 38.31 -42.17 52.56
N ALA A 8 38.32 -40.86 52.59
CA ALA A 8 37.20 -40.05 52.15
C ALA A 8 37.27 -39.89 50.62
N ALA A 9 36.25 -40.40 49.95
CA ALA A 9 36.08 -40.19 48.51
C ALA A 9 35.27 -38.89 48.29
N ALA A 10 35.91 -37.88 47.65
CA ALA A 10 35.29 -36.66 47.20
C ALA A 10 34.60 -36.92 45.85
N ALA A 11 33.27 -36.89 45.80
CA ALA A 11 32.51 -36.92 44.56
C ALA A 11 32.44 -35.51 44.00
N ALA A 12 33.06 -35.27 42.86
CA ALA A 12 32.93 -34.03 42.09
C ALA A 12 31.63 -34.11 41.24
N LEU A 13 30.63 -33.29 41.58
CA LEU A 13 29.47 -33.05 40.72
C LEU A 13 29.87 -32.13 39.54
N ALA A 14 29.98 -32.70 38.38
CA ALA A 14 30.07 -31.94 37.14
C ALA A 14 28.67 -31.49 36.69
N THR A 15 28.30 -30.22 36.93
CA THR A 15 27.09 -29.61 36.37
C THR A 15 27.36 -29.26 34.89
N THR A 16 26.82 -30.09 34.00
CA THR A 16 26.71 -29.75 32.57
C THR A 16 25.62 -28.69 32.38
N VAL A 17 26.01 -27.45 32.15
CA VAL A 17 25.12 -26.42 31.66
C VAL A 17 24.87 -26.75 30.20
N ALA A 18 23.69 -27.34 29.90
CA ALA A 18 23.19 -27.45 28.54
C ALA A 18 22.78 -26.04 28.08
N GLY A 19 23.62 -25.40 27.28
CA GLY A 19 23.25 -24.17 26.60
C GLY A 19 22.11 -24.48 25.63
N VAL A 20 20.93 -23.95 25.93
CA VAL A 20 19.81 -23.92 24.99
C VAL A 20 20.23 -22.90 23.93
N ALA A 21 20.76 -23.37 22.80
CA ALA A 21 20.84 -22.57 21.58
C ALA A 21 19.38 -22.28 21.19
N ALA A 22 18.94 -21.04 21.37
CA ALA A 22 17.72 -20.54 20.76
C ALA A 22 17.96 -20.54 19.24
N GLY A 23 17.73 -21.68 18.60
CA GLY A 23 17.65 -21.76 17.15
C GLY A 23 16.44 -20.94 16.72
N THR A 24 16.65 -19.94 15.88
CA THR A 24 15.59 -19.30 15.14
C THR A 24 14.86 -20.39 14.37
N ALA A 25 13.63 -20.71 14.77
CA ALA A 25 12.82 -21.68 14.06
C ALA A 25 12.47 -21.03 12.70
N SER A 26 13.15 -21.46 11.64
CA SER A 26 12.78 -21.12 10.26
C SER A 26 11.30 -21.44 10.05
N ALA A 27 10.59 -20.58 9.32
CA ALA A 27 9.20 -20.83 8.95
C ALA A 27 9.13 -22.13 8.15
N GLN A 28 8.32 -23.10 8.61
CA GLN A 28 8.21 -24.39 7.94
C GLN A 28 7.42 -24.21 6.64
N GLY A 29 8.02 -24.55 5.50
CA GLY A 29 7.34 -24.72 4.21
C GLY A 29 7.53 -23.61 3.18
N ILE A 30 8.38 -22.62 3.44
CA ILE A 30 8.82 -21.64 2.44
C ILE A 30 10.34 -21.46 2.51
N ASP A 31 10.97 -21.25 1.35
CA ASP A 31 12.41 -20.99 1.24
C ASP A 31 12.74 -19.48 1.23
N GLU A 32 11.78 -18.67 0.81
CA GLU A 32 11.85 -17.20 0.78
C GLU A 32 10.46 -16.59 0.99
N PHE A 33 10.40 -15.30 1.38
CA PHE A 33 9.15 -14.53 1.44
C PHE A 33 9.26 -13.28 0.56
N ARG A 34 8.22 -12.95 -0.21
CA ARG A 34 8.26 -11.95 -1.27
C ARG A 34 7.19 -10.89 -1.06
N ILE A 35 7.63 -9.63 -0.91
CA ILE A 35 6.76 -8.47 -0.70
C ILE A 35 6.69 -7.68 -1.99
N GLY A 36 5.50 -7.54 -2.56
CA GLY A 36 5.22 -6.69 -3.72
C GLY A 36 4.91 -5.27 -3.32
N ILE A 37 5.52 -4.32 -4.03
CA ILE A 37 5.32 -2.88 -3.83
C ILE A 37 4.74 -2.31 -5.12
N LEU A 38 3.56 -1.67 -5.02
CA LEU A 38 2.87 -1.09 -6.19
C LEU A 38 3.78 -0.12 -6.95
N GLY A 39 3.65 -0.11 -8.28
CA GLY A 39 4.34 0.79 -9.19
C GLY A 39 3.87 2.24 -9.09
N GLY A 40 4.39 3.09 -9.99
CA GLY A 40 3.91 4.47 -10.12
C GLY A 40 4.55 5.47 -9.15
N GLU A 41 5.72 5.17 -8.62
CA GLU A 41 6.58 6.06 -7.83
C GLU A 41 8.05 5.72 -8.11
N ASN A 42 8.98 6.57 -7.65
CA ASN A 42 10.40 6.29 -7.78
C ASN A 42 10.76 4.94 -7.12
N ALA A 43 11.39 4.04 -7.88
CA ALA A 43 11.68 2.68 -7.43
C ALA A 43 12.59 2.65 -6.18
N ASN A 44 13.59 3.54 -6.08
CA ASN A 44 14.49 3.60 -4.94
C ASN A 44 13.78 4.07 -3.67
N ASP A 45 12.86 5.03 -3.80
CA ASP A 45 12.07 5.54 -2.68
C ASP A 45 11.10 4.49 -2.16
N ARG A 46 10.45 3.76 -3.09
CA ARG A 46 9.59 2.61 -2.75
C ARG A 46 10.36 1.51 -2.00
N LEU A 47 11.53 1.12 -2.50
CA LEU A 47 12.36 0.12 -1.82
C LEU A 47 12.79 0.61 -0.43
N ARG A 48 13.27 1.86 -0.31
CA ARG A 48 13.72 2.43 0.96
C ARG A 48 12.61 2.48 2.02
N SER A 49 11.40 2.91 1.65
CA SER A 49 10.27 3.00 2.59
C SER A 49 9.73 1.65 3.05
N ASN A 50 10.07 0.57 2.36
CA ASN A 50 9.63 -0.79 2.69
C ASN A 50 10.74 -1.66 3.30
N GLU A 51 12.01 -1.16 3.37
CA GLU A 51 13.15 -1.94 3.82
C GLU A 51 13.01 -2.41 5.27
N CYS A 52 12.49 -1.55 6.16
CA CYS A 52 12.29 -1.94 7.56
C CYS A 52 11.27 -3.09 7.72
N VAL A 53 10.21 -3.12 6.90
CA VAL A 53 9.23 -4.23 6.91
C VAL A 53 9.88 -5.50 6.38
N ARG A 54 10.71 -5.39 5.35
CA ARG A 54 11.49 -6.51 4.82
C ARG A 54 12.38 -7.13 5.91
N GLU A 55 13.20 -6.29 6.58
CA GLU A 55 14.13 -6.76 7.62
C GLU A 55 13.39 -7.43 8.78
N LYS A 56 12.30 -6.81 9.29
CA LYS A 56 11.52 -7.38 10.38
C LYS A 56 10.84 -8.70 9.99
N THR A 57 10.38 -8.81 8.73
CA THR A 57 9.78 -10.04 8.21
C THR A 57 10.82 -11.15 8.08
N GLU A 58 12.02 -10.83 7.57
CA GLU A 58 13.15 -11.75 7.46
C GLU A 58 13.58 -12.28 8.84
N GLU A 59 13.73 -11.38 9.83
CA GLU A 59 14.07 -11.76 11.21
C GLU A 59 13.00 -12.69 11.82
N LEU A 60 11.70 -12.36 11.61
CA LEU A 60 10.59 -13.11 12.17
C LEU A 60 10.46 -14.52 11.57
N LEU A 61 10.61 -14.63 10.25
CA LEU A 61 10.41 -15.88 9.53
C LEU A 61 11.66 -16.76 9.50
N GLY A 62 12.87 -16.16 9.60
CA GLY A 62 14.15 -16.84 9.49
C GLY A 62 14.45 -17.36 8.08
N VAL A 63 13.81 -16.75 7.04
CA VAL A 63 14.05 -17.01 5.63
C VAL A 63 14.33 -15.69 4.91
N GLU A 64 15.03 -15.74 3.78
CA GLU A 64 15.28 -14.56 2.96
C GLU A 64 13.97 -13.85 2.60
N THR A 65 13.90 -12.52 2.83
CA THR A 65 12.73 -11.72 2.45
C THR A 65 13.14 -10.70 1.38
N LYS A 66 12.42 -10.68 0.27
CA LYS A 66 12.72 -9.85 -0.90
C LYS A 66 11.62 -8.83 -1.17
N LEU A 67 12.03 -7.63 -1.59
CA LEU A 67 11.13 -6.61 -2.12
C LEU A 67 11.08 -6.70 -3.65
N TYR A 68 9.88 -6.72 -4.21
CA TYR A 68 9.62 -6.67 -5.64
C TYR A 68 8.87 -5.38 -5.96
N ALA A 69 9.49 -4.49 -6.74
CA ALA A 69 8.95 -3.18 -7.12
C ALA A 69 8.79 -3.10 -8.65
N PRO A 70 7.78 -3.77 -9.24
CA PRO A 70 7.49 -3.68 -10.67
C PRO A 70 7.24 -2.24 -11.12
N ALA A 71 7.29 -1.99 -12.43
CA ALA A 71 7.08 -0.65 -12.98
C ALA A 71 5.67 -0.11 -12.74
N ASP A 72 4.67 -0.99 -12.75
CA ASP A 72 3.25 -0.68 -12.66
C ASP A 72 2.52 -1.61 -11.68
N TYR A 73 1.22 -1.35 -11.47
CA TYR A 73 0.36 -2.15 -10.60
C TYR A 73 0.13 -3.56 -11.14
N ASN A 74 0.09 -3.71 -12.48
CA ASN A 74 -0.15 -5.01 -13.09
C ASN A 74 0.93 -6.02 -12.73
N GLY A 75 2.20 -5.59 -12.65
CA GLY A 75 3.29 -6.46 -12.24
C GLY A 75 3.15 -7.04 -10.83
N VAL A 76 2.52 -6.32 -9.88
CA VAL A 76 2.19 -6.85 -8.55
C VAL A 76 0.99 -7.80 -8.61
N ILE A 77 -0.05 -7.45 -9.37
CA ILE A 77 -1.24 -8.29 -9.57
C ILE A 77 -0.84 -9.64 -10.16
N GLU A 78 -0.09 -9.64 -11.27
CA GLU A 78 0.43 -10.85 -11.91
C GLU A 78 1.36 -11.65 -10.99
N GLY A 79 2.18 -10.95 -10.18
CA GLY A 79 3.06 -11.58 -9.20
C GLY A 79 2.30 -12.34 -8.11
N LEU A 80 1.19 -11.79 -7.62
CA LEU A 80 0.30 -12.45 -6.66
C LEU A 80 -0.43 -13.64 -7.28
N LEU A 81 -0.98 -13.48 -8.49
CA LEU A 81 -1.66 -14.55 -9.24
C LEU A 81 -0.69 -15.68 -9.61
N GLY A 82 0.50 -15.34 -10.09
CA GLY A 82 1.53 -16.27 -10.51
C GLY A 82 2.37 -16.87 -9.37
N GLY A 83 2.14 -16.47 -8.13
CA GLY A 83 2.86 -16.99 -6.97
C GLY A 83 4.31 -16.52 -6.86
N THR A 84 4.69 -15.39 -7.44
CA THR A 84 6.02 -14.77 -7.32
C THR A 84 6.06 -13.61 -6.33
N ILE A 85 4.91 -13.22 -5.79
CA ILE A 85 4.73 -12.27 -4.68
C ILE A 85 3.81 -12.94 -3.65
N ASP A 86 4.16 -12.84 -2.37
CA ASP A 86 3.46 -13.50 -1.26
C ASP A 86 2.58 -12.53 -0.46
N MET A 87 2.99 -11.26 -0.38
CA MET A 87 2.29 -10.18 0.31
C MET A 87 2.35 -8.90 -0.51
N ALA A 88 1.28 -8.09 -0.48
CA ALA A 88 1.30 -6.71 -0.98
C ALA A 88 0.27 -5.86 -0.23
N TRP A 89 0.51 -4.54 -0.15
CA TRP A 89 -0.52 -3.56 0.13
C TRP A 89 -1.09 -3.07 -1.18
N LEU A 90 -2.36 -3.38 -1.43
CA LEU A 90 -3.06 -3.04 -2.68
C LEU A 90 -4.06 -1.90 -2.43
N GLY A 91 -4.38 -1.14 -3.48
CA GLY A 91 -5.65 -0.42 -3.51
C GLY A 91 -6.82 -1.40 -3.64
N ALA A 92 -8.02 -1.00 -3.23
CA ALA A 92 -9.21 -1.85 -3.31
C ALA A 92 -9.52 -2.34 -4.74
N SER A 93 -9.25 -1.50 -5.77
CA SER A 93 -9.38 -1.89 -7.19
C SER A 93 -8.34 -2.93 -7.62
N GLY A 94 -7.09 -2.81 -7.13
CA GLY A 94 -6.05 -3.83 -7.37
C GLY A 94 -6.41 -5.17 -6.73
N TYR A 95 -6.94 -5.14 -5.50
CA TYR A 95 -7.48 -6.35 -4.87
C TYR A 95 -8.66 -6.94 -5.67
N ALA A 96 -9.58 -6.09 -6.13
CA ALA A 96 -10.68 -6.52 -6.99
C ALA A 96 -10.19 -7.16 -8.31
N ALA A 97 -9.10 -6.65 -8.88
CA ALA A 97 -8.48 -7.24 -10.08
C ALA A 97 -8.00 -8.66 -9.83
N VAL A 98 -7.23 -8.88 -8.75
CA VAL A 98 -6.78 -10.24 -8.37
C VAL A 98 -7.98 -11.16 -8.10
N TYR A 99 -8.95 -10.70 -7.32
CA TYR A 99 -10.12 -11.51 -6.94
C TYR A 99 -11.01 -11.91 -8.13
N LEU A 100 -11.20 -11.02 -9.11
CA LEU A 100 -11.99 -11.30 -10.30
C LEU A 100 -11.31 -12.29 -11.24
N GLU A 101 -9.99 -12.32 -11.28
CA GLU A 101 -9.20 -13.29 -12.06
C GLU A 101 -9.12 -14.64 -11.34
N ASP A 102 -8.74 -14.64 -10.05
CA ASP A 102 -8.73 -15.83 -9.21
C ASP A 102 -9.09 -15.49 -7.77
N SER A 103 -10.30 -15.84 -7.36
CA SER A 103 -10.81 -15.62 -5.99
C SER A 103 -10.05 -16.40 -4.92
N GLU A 104 -9.25 -17.40 -5.31
CA GLU A 104 -8.45 -18.23 -4.40
C GLU A 104 -6.98 -17.78 -4.31
N ALA A 105 -6.54 -16.80 -5.11
CA ALA A 105 -5.15 -16.37 -5.12
C ALA A 105 -4.72 -15.71 -3.80
N VAL A 106 -5.50 -14.75 -3.29
CA VAL A 106 -5.16 -13.97 -2.09
C VAL A 106 -6.33 -13.80 -1.14
N GLU A 107 -6.01 -13.50 0.12
CA GLU A 107 -6.97 -13.05 1.13
C GLU A 107 -6.56 -11.68 1.69
N PRO A 108 -7.51 -10.74 1.90
CA PRO A 108 -7.25 -9.50 2.61
C PRO A 108 -7.15 -9.80 4.10
N VAL A 109 -6.07 -9.36 4.74
CA VAL A 109 -5.82 -9.68 6.16
C VAL A 109 -5.85 -8.44 7.05
N LEU A 110 -5.34 -7.32 6.57
CA LEU A 110 -5.16 -6.09 7.35
C LEU A 110 -5.49 -4.85 6.52
N VAL A 111 -5.82 -3.76 7.23
CA VAL A 111 -6.08 -2.44 6.66
C VAL A 111 -5.52 -1.35 7.57
N LYS A 112 -5.08 -0.25 6.98
CA LYS A 112 -4.65 0.97 7.68
C LYS A 112 -5.82 1.62 8.44
N ILE A 113 -5.52 2.16 9.63
CA ILE A 113 -6.41 3.04 10.40
C ILE A 113 -5.80 4.44 10.38
N ASN A 114 -6.51 5.41 9.84
CA ASN A 114 -6.08 6.81 9.84
C ASN A 114 -6.01 7.40 11.26
N VAL A 115 -5.33 8.51 11.44
CA VAL A 115 -5.11 9.16 12.76
C VAL A 115 -6.40 9.50 13.48
N ASP A 116 -7.50 9.77 12.78
CA ASP A 116 -8.83 10.02 13.34
C ASP A 116 -9.61 8.73 13.68
N GLY A 117 -9.08 7.56 13.29
CA GLY A 117 -9.70 6.25 13.46
C GLY A 117 -10.58 5.80 12.31
N SER A 118 -10.64 6.54 11.21
CA SER A 118 -11.36 6.14 10.00
C SER A 118 -10.62 5.05 9.20
N TYR A 119 -11.35 4.39 8.29
CA TYR A 119 -10.86 3.34 7.39
C TYR A 119 -11.07 3.74 5.93
N GLY A 120 -10.97 5.01 5.63
CA GLY A 120 -11.24 5.52 4.30
C GLY A 120 -10.32 6.67 3.91
N TYR A 121 -10.25 6.93 2.63
CA TYR A 121 -9.46 7.98 2.01
C TYR A 121 -10.21 8.58 0.81
N HIS A 122 -9.60 9.50 0.07
CA HIS A 122 -10.20 10.17 -1.06
C HIS A 122 -9.32 10.11 -2.32
N SER A 123 -9.97 10.08 -3.47
CA SER A 123 -9.39 10.58 -4.70
C SER A 123 -9.52 12.09 -4.71
N ILE A 124 -8.43 12.78 -4.92
CA ILE A 124 -8.34 14.24 -4.96
C ILE A 124 -8.00 14.68 -6.37
N GLY A 125 -8.89 15.44 -6.98
CA GLY A 125 -8.64 16.15 -8.24
C GLY A 125 -7.90 17.45 -7.96
N PHE A 126 -6.87 17.76 -8.74
CA PHE A 126 -6.00 18.91 -8.50
C PHE A 126 -5.43 19.49 -9.80
N ALA A 127 -5.08 20.78 -9.75
CA ALA A 127 -4.48 21.53 -10.83
C ALA A 127 -3.43 22.48 -10.29
N ARG A 128 -2.63 23.13 -11.18
CA ARG A 128 -1.75 24.22 -10.77
C ARG A 128 -2.57 25.46 -10.42
N ALA A 129 -2.19 26.18 -9.35
CA ALA A 129 -2.85 27.41 -8.95
C ALA A 129 -2.77 28.50 -10.04
N GLU A 130 -1.63 28.59 -10.75
CA GLU A 130 -1.42 29.56 -11.83
C GLU A 130 -2.23 29.27 -13.10
N SER A 131 -2.76 28.05 -13.27
CA SER A 131 -3.54 27.67 -14.46
C SER A 131 -4.90 28.37 -14.54
N GLY A 132 -5.39 28.89 -13.42
CA GLY A 132 -6.74 29.44 -13.30
C GLY A 132 -7.86 28.40 -13.22
N ILE A 133 -7.52 27.10 -13.23
CA ILE A 133 -8.45 25.99 -13.02
C ILE A 133 -8.71 25.88 -11.53
N THR A 134 -9.97 26.05 -11.10
CA THR A 134 -10.37 26.05 -9.69
C THR A 134 -11.46 25.00 -9.38
N SER A 135 -12.00 24.39 -10.42
CA SER A 135 -13.03 23.38 -10.33
C SER A 135 -13.01 22.47 -11.56
N LEU A 136 -13.80 21.38 -11.55
CA LEU A 136 -13.98 20.52 -12.72
C LEU A 136 -14.66 21.25 -13.90
N GLU A 137 -15.46 22.29 -13.63
CA GLU A 137 -16.13 23.11 -14.65
C GLU A 137 -15.12 23.86 -15.54
N ASP A 138 -13.93 24.15 -15.02
CA ASP A 138 -12.87 24.83 -15.77
C ASP A 138 -12.07 23.88 -16.68
N MET A 139 -12.42 22.58 -16.67
CA MET A 139 -11.68 21.52 -17.37
C MET A 139 -12.17 21.26 -18.81
N GLU A 140 -13.17 21.98 -19.30
CA GLU A 140 -13.64 21.81 -20.69
C GLU A 140 -12.48 22.01 -21.70
N GLY A 141 -12.25 21.00 -22.54
CA GLY A 141 -11.19 21.00 -23.54
C GLY A 141 -9.76 20.88 -23.01
N LYS A 142 -9.57 20.61 -21.71
CA LYS A 142 -8.27 20.46 -21.05
C LYS A 142 -7.80 19.01 -20.99
N VAL A 143 -6.51 18.81 -20.71
CA VAL A 143 -5.91 17.48 -20.53
C VAL A 143 -6.05 17.04 -19.08
N PHE A 144 -6.72 15.90 -18.89
CA PHE A 144 -6.92 15.29 -17.57
C PHE A 144 -6.10 13.99 -17.42
N ALA A 145 -5.34 13.88 -16.33
CA ALA A 145 -4.48 12.74 -16.09
C ALA A 145 -5.03 11.81 -14.98
N PHE A 146 -5.18 10.54 -15.34
CA PHE A 146 -5.33 9.44 -14.38
C PHE A 146 -3.95 8.89 -13.96
N GLY A 147 -3.93 8.11 -12.86
CA GLY A 147 -2.74 7.39 -12.42
C GLY A 147 -2.53 6.08 -13.19
N ASP A 148 -2.65 4.94 -12.47
CA ASP A 148 -2.56 3.59 -13.05
C ASP A 148 -3.98 3.04 -13.30
N PRO A 149 -4.24 2.30 -14.39
CA PRO A 149 -5.55 1.71 -14.69
C PRO A 149 -6.09 0.77 -13.60
N ASN A 150 -5.23 0.19 -12.78
CA ASN A 150 -5.61 -0.67 -11.66
C ASN A 150 -5.77 0.09 -10.33
N SER A 151 -5.48 1.40 -10.31
CA SER A 151 -5.63 2.23 -9.12
C SER A 151 -7.10 2.50 -8.79
N THR A 152 -7.45 2.46 -7.51
CA THR A 152 -8.79 2.80 -7.03
C THR A 152 -9.07 4.29 -7.18
N SER A 153 -8.22 5.12 -6.55
CA SER A 153 -8.36 6.59 -6.52
C SER A 153 -7.70 7.27 -7.72
N GLY A 154 -6.71 6.62 -8.35
CA GLY A 154 -6.07 7.14 -9.55
C GLY A 154 -6.84 6.86 -10.84
N TYR A 155 -7.86 5.97 -10.80
CA TYR A 155 -8.65 5.66 -11.99
C TYR A 155 -10.08 5.21 -11.70
N LEU A 156 -10.30 4.07 -11.00
CA LEU A 156 -11.63 3.44 -10.95
C LEU A 156 -12.70 4.42 -10.44
N ILE A 157 -12.51 4.99 -9.25
CA ILE A 157 -13.50 5.86 -8.62
C ILE A 157 -13.68 7.18 -9.39
N PRO A 158 -12.63 7.95 -9.73
CA PRO A 158 -12.82 9.18 -10.49
C PRO A 158 -13.43 8.93 -11.87
N SER A 159 -13.12 7.80 -12.53
CA SER A 159 -13.73 7.45 -13.82
C SER A 159 -15.22 7.09 -13.75
N ILE A 160 -15.74 6.87 -12.53
CA ILE A 160 -17.17 6.62 -12.28
C ILE A 160 -17.85 7.89 -11.75
N GLU A 161 -17.24 8.61 -10.80
CA GLU A 161 -17.90 9.71 -10.11
C GLU A 161 -17.82 11.04 -10.90
N ILE A 162 -16.72 11.31 -11.61
CA ILE A 162 -16.59 12.55 -12.40
C ILE A 162 -17.64 12.61 -13.52
N PRO A 163 -17.90 11.54 -14.31
CA PRO A 163 -18.96 11.56 -15.32
C PRO A 163 -20.38 11.76 -14.78
N GLN A 164 -20.62 11.57 -13.48
CA GLN A 164 -21.91 11.84 -12.85
C GLN A 164 -22.21 13.33 -12.70
N LYS A 165 -21.22 14.20 -12.95
CA LYS A 165 -21.44 15.64 -13.06
C LYS A 165 -22.16 15.94 -14.37
N ASP A 166 -23.31 16.61 -14.31
CA ASP A 166 -24.21 16.88 -15.45
C ASP A 166 -23.47 17.50 -16.66
N PHE A 167 -22.39 18.27 -16.42
CA PHE A 167 -21.61 18.93 -17.46
C PHE A 167 -20.50 18.05 -18.05
N VAL A 168 -20.11 16.93 -17.41
CA VAL A 168 -19.03 16.05 -17.89
C VAL A 168 -19.58 14.95 -18.80
N GLY A 169 -20.50 14.15 -18.30
CA GLY A 169 -21.17 13.06 -19.03
C GLY A 169 -20.27 11.85 -19.32
N SER A 170 -19.02 12.04 -19.75
CA SER A 170 -18.09 10.97 -20.09
C SER A 170 -16.64 11.36 -19.82
N MET A 171 -15.75 10.32 -19.71
CA MET A 171 -14.29 10.50 -19.65
C MET A 171 -13.64 10.17 -21.00
N GLU A 172 -14.40 10.06 -22.09
CA GLU A 172 -13.83 9.83 -23.40
C GLU A 172 -13.09 11.08 -23.90
N PRO A 173 -11.85 10.94 -24.45
CA PRO A 173 -11.13 12.06 -25.03
C PRO A 173 -11.92 12.76 -26.11
N GLY A 174 -11.96 14.07 -26.06
CA GLY A 174 -12.67 14.91 -27.03
C GLY A 174 -14.16 15.15 -26.73
N ASP A 175 -14.72 14.52 -25.67
CA ASP A 175 -16.06 14.86 -25.18
C ASP A 175 -15.98 16.14 -24.32
N TYR A 176 -15.96 16.01 -22.99
CA TYR A 176 -15.79 17.15 -22.10
C TYR A 176 -14.30 17.56 -21.98
N PHE A 177 -13.44 16.59 -21.70
CA PHE A 177 -12.00 16.81 -21.67
C PHE A 177 -11.42 16.80 -23.09
N GLY A 178 -10.43 17.67 -23.37
CA GLY A 178 -9.74 17.68 -24.65
C GLY A 178 -8.94 16.39 -24.86
N ASP A 179 -8.29 15.90 -23.80
CA ASP A 179 -7.64 14.60 -23.77
C ASP A 179 -7.71 14.01 -22.35
N VAL A 180 -7.64 12.67 -22.26
CA VAL A 180 -7.62 11.91 -21.00
C VAL A 180 -6.51 10.88 -21.09
N VAL A 181 -5.51 11.01 -20.23
CA VAL A 181 -4.29 10.21 -20.29
C VAL A 181 -4.04 9.43 -19.01
N PHE A 182 -3.21 8.40 -19.08
CA PHE A 182 -2.68 7.69 -17.92
C PHE A 182 -1.22 8.10 -17.70
N ALA A 183 -0.92 8.73 -16.57
CA ALA A 183 0.42 9.14 -16.21
C ALA A 183 1.31 7.98 -15.73
N GLY A 184 0.71 6.81 -15.42
CA GLY A 184 1.40 5.60 -14.97
C GLY A 184 1.39 5.39 -13.46
N GLY A 185 1.05 6.41 -12.65
CA GLY A 185 0.93 6.29 -11.20
C GLY A 185 0.70 7.62 -10.50
N HIS A 186 0.62 7.57 -9.19
CA HIS A 186 0.26 8.74 -8.38
C HIS A 186 1.33 9.83 -8.42
N GLU A 187 2.60 9.48 -8.26
CA GLU A 187 3.72 10.44 -8.30
C GLU A 187 3.84 11.08 -9.66
N GLN A 188 3.76 10.28 -10.75
CA GLN A 188 3.82 10.78 -12.12
C GLN A 188 2.68 11.75 -12.42
N THR A 189 1.46 11.46 -11.91
CA THR A 189 0.32 12.37 -12.07
C THR A 189 0.58 13.68 -11.33
N ILE A 190 1.02 13.62 -10.06
CA ILE A 190 1.29 14.82 -9.25
C ILE A 190 2.38 15.67 -9.89
N VAL A 191 3.51 15.06 -10.23
CA VAL A 191 4.67 15.77 -10.81
C VAL A 191 4.35 16.28 -12.22
N GLY A 192 3.63 15.50 -13.04
CA GLY A 192 3.23 15.92 -14.39
C GLY A 192 2.28 17.11 -14.39
N VAL A 193 1.30 17.16 -13.46
CA VAL A 193 0.46 18.35 -13.29
C VAL A 193 1.29 19.54 -12.77
N TYR A 194 2.14 19.32 -11.77
CA TYR A 194 3.00 20.36 -11.20
C TYR A 194 3.91 21.00 -12.26
N ASN A 195 4.48 20.19 -13.16
CA ASN A 195 5.36 20.64 -14.24
C ASN A 195 4.60 21.20 -15.46
N GLY A 196 3.28 20.99 -15.55
CA GLY A 196 2.48 21.45 -16.68
C GLY A 196 2.39 20.51 -17.86
N ASP A 197 2.74 19.25 -17.69
CA ASP A 197 2.56 18.21 -18.72
C ASP A 197 1.08 17.89 -18.91
N TYR A 198 0.28 18.06 -17.84
CA TYR A 198 -1.18 17.91 -17.80
C TYR A 198 -1.82 19.13 -17.14
N ASP A 199 -3.06 19.48 -17.53
CA ASP A 199 -3.76 20.62 -16.94
C ASP A 199 -4.27 20.30 -15.52
N ALA A 200 -4.78 19.09 -15.31
CA ALA A 200 -5.20 18.56 -14.01
C ALA A 200 -5.05 17.03 -13.97
N GLY A 201 -5.18 16.48 -12.78
CA GLY A 201 -5.15 15.04 -12.59
C GLY A 201 -5.77 14.62 -11.26
N VAL A 202 -5.72 13.32 -10.97
CA VAL A 202 -6.19 12.75 -9.70
C VAL A 202 -5.10 11.97 -8.99
N SER A 203 -5.07 12.10 -7.67
CA SER A 203 -4.22 11.30 -6.79
C SER A 203 -4.94 11.03 -5.48
N TRP A 204 -4.26 10.49 -4.45
CA TRP A 204 -4.91 10.09 -3.22
C TRP A 204 -4.33 10.76 -1.99
N ALA A 205 -5.21 10.99 -1.01
CA ALA A 205 -4.88 11.38 0.35
C ALA A 205 -5.94 10.88 1.33
N ASP A 206 -5.57 10.78 2.61
CA ASP A 206 -6.54 10.52 3.68
C ASP A 206 -7.53 11.68 3.88
N GLY A 207 -7.22 12.85 3.37
CA GLY A 207 -8.04 14.06 3.49
C GLY A 207 -8.00 14.71 4.86
N LEU A 208 -7.07 14.29 5.72
CA LEU A 208 -6.85 14.82 7.08
C LEU A 208 -5.63 15.76 7.08
N GLY A 209 -5.63 16.76 7.96
CA GLY A 209 -4.57 17.76 8.00
C GLY A 209 -4.74 18.88 6.96
N ALA A 210 -3.67 19.62 6.70
CA ALA A 210 -3.69 20.77 5.82
C ALA A 210 -3.33 20.39 4.38
N TRP A 211 -3.95 21.06 3.42
CA TRP A 211 -3.63 20.92 1.99
C TRP A 211 -2.16 21.24 1.72
N GLU A 212 -1.66 22.34 2.32
CA GLU A 212 -0.30 22.85 2.13
C GLU A 212 0.77 21.83 2.55
N ASP A 213 0.45 20.93 3.48
CA ASP A 213 1.33 19.88 3.96
C ASP A 213 1.20 18.56 3.15
N GLY A 214 0.31 18.52 2.13
CA GLY A 214 -0.02 17.30 1.38
C GLY A 214 -0.93 16.35 2.17
N PHE A 215 -1.71 16.87 3.11
CA PHE A 215 -2.51 16.13 4.08
C PHE A 215 -1.65 15.34 5.11
N ASN A 216 -2.25 14.43 5.86
CA ASN A 216 -1.55 13.62 6.85
C ASN A 216 -0.90 12.38 6.24
N SER A 217 -1.58 11.72 5.30
CA SER A 217 -1.04 10.55 4.59
C SER A 217 -1.56 10.47 3.15
N GLY A 218 -0.73 9.90 2.27
CA GLY A 218 -1.09 9.72 0.87
C GLY A 218 0.03 10.08 -0.09
N ALA A 219 -0.29 10.07 -1.38
CA ALA A 219 0.69 10.39 -2.42
C ALA A 219 1.14 11.85 -2.39
N PHE A 220 0.24 12.78 -2.02
CA PHE A 220 0.62 14.20 -1.87
C PHE A 220 1.60 14.38 -0.72
N ARG A 221 1.35 13.75 0.45
CA ARG A 221 2.28 13.77 1.58
C ARG A 221 3.66 13.26 1.19
N LYS A 222 3.72 12.14 0.48
CA LYS A 222 5.00 11.59 -0.02
C LYS A 222 5.71 12.54 -0.98
N ALA A 223 4.97 13.19 -1.88
CA ALA A 223 5.54 14.14 -2.84
C ALA A 223 6.12 15.38 -2.14
N VAL A 224 5.44 15.90 -1.10
CA VAL A 224 5.94 16.99 -0.25
C VAL A 224 7.18 16.57 0.53
N ASP A 225 7.14 15.43 1.22
CA ASP A 225 8.25 14.93 2.03
C ASP A 225 9.51 14.64 1.19
N SER A 226 9.31 14.27 -0.08
CA SER A 226 10.39 14.06 -1.05
C SER A 226 10.85 15.36 -1.74
N GLY A 227 10.22 16.50 -1.46
CA GLY A 227 10.56 17.79 -2.06
C GLY A 227 10.26 17.87 -3.56
N LEU A 228 9.34 17.05 -4.07
CA LEU A 228 8.97 17.01 -5.48
C LEU A 228 8.02 18.14 -5.88
N VAL A 229 7.19 18.61 -4.95
CA VAL A 229 6.18 19.63 -5.20
C VAL A 229 6.01 20.57 -4.00
N ASP A 230 5.56 21.80 -4.29
CA ASP A 230 5.05 22.77 -3.32
C ASP A 230 3.52 22.84 -3.48
N MET A 231 2.79 22.37 -2.47
CA MET A 231 1.32 22.32 -2.50
C MET A 231 0.68 23.72 -2.52
N THR A 232 1.42 24.78 -2.16
CA THR A 232 0.93 26.18 -2.28
C THR A 232 0.81 26.63 -3.74
N GLU A 233 1.49 25.95 -4.66
CA GLU A 233 1.41 26.17 -6.10
C GLU A 233 0.32 25.33 -6.78
N MET A 234 -0.40 24.51 -6.01
CA MET A 234 -1.49 23.66 -6.49
C MET A 234 -2.81 23.97 -5.79
N VAL A 235 -3.91 23.54 -6.37
CA VAL A 235 -5.27 23.73 -5.87
C VAL A 235 -6.08 22.45 -6.03
N GLU A 236 -6.86 22.11 -4.99
CA GLU A 236 -7.86 21.05 -5.08
C GLU A 236 -9.05 21.54 -5.92
N ILE A 237 -9.45 20.74 -6.92
CA ILE A 237 -10.57 21.05 -7.81
C ILE A 237 -11.73 20.07 -7.70
N TRP A 238 -11.49 18.92 -7.08
CA TRP A 238 -12.50 17.87 -6.87
C TRP A 238 -12.06 16.90 -5.77
N ARG A 239 -13.06 16.30 -5.13
CA ARG A 239 -12.85 15.23 -4.17
C ARG A 239 -13.93 14.17 -4.32
N SER A 240 -13.54 12.89 -4.28
CA SER A 240 -14.46 11.77 -4.29
C SER A 240 -15.24 11.63 -2.99
N ASN A 241 -16.30 10.83 -3.02
CA ASN A 241 -16.80 10.20 -1.80
C ASN A 241 -15.69 9.40 -1.11
N VAL A 242 -15.92 9.02 0.15
CA VAL A 242 -14.96 8.20 0.90
C VAL A 242 -14.78 6.84 0.21
N ILE A 243 -13.54 6.49 -0.04
CA ILE A 243 -13.10 5.22 -0.62
C ILE A 243 -12.61 4.33 0.53
N PRO A 244 -12.98 3.03 0.61
CA PRO A 244 -12.41 2.14 1.60
C PRO A 244 -10.90 2.01 1.40
N GLU A 245 -10.13 2.08 2.50
CA GLU A 245 -8.67 1.84 2.47
C GLU A 245 -8.34 0.49 1.86
N GLY A 246 -7.27 0.45 1.08
CA GLY A 246 -6.85 -0.76 0.40
C GLY A 246 -6.28 -1.82 1.36
N PRO A 247 -6.48 -3.12 1.07
CA PRO A 247 -6.03 -4.19 1.94
C PRO A 247 -4.53 -4.48 1.81
N ILE A 248 -3.93 -4.90 2.91
CA ILE A 248 -2.76 -5.78 2.87
C ILE A 248 -3.29 -7.17 2.61
N VAL A 249 -2.79 -7.82 1.57
CA VAL A 249 -3.17 -9.16 1.16
C VAL A 249 -2.03 -10.14 1.35
N LEU A 250 -2.37 -11.39 1.66
CA LEU A 250 -1.47 -12.54 1.65
C LEU A 250 -1.99 -13.58 0.66
N ARG A 251 -1.11 -14.33 0.00
CA ARG A 251 -1.52 -15.49 -0.78
C ARG A 251 -2.18 -16.53 0.12
N LYS A 252 -3.29 -17.10 -0.34
CA LYS A 252 -4.05 -18.10 0.43
C LYS A 252 -3.30 -19.40 0.64
N ASP A 253 -2.44 -19.79 -0.30
CA ASP A 253 -1.68 -21.05 -0.27
C ASP A 253 -0.43 -21.02 0.62
N LEU A 254 -0.10 -19.87 1.23
CA LEU A 254 0.97 -19.78 2.22
C LEU A 254 0.66 -20.64 3.45
N PRO A 255 1.69 -21.25 4.09
CA PRO A 255 1.52 -21.96 5.34
C PRO A 255 0.84 -21.09 6.42
N THR A 256 -0.06 -21.69 7.18
CA THR A 256 -0.85 -20.96 8.19
C THR A 256 0.01 -20.24 9.22
N ASP A 257 1.11 -20.87 9.66
CA ASP A 257 2.04 -20.27 10.63
C ASP A 257 2.75 -19.04 10.06
N VAL A 258 3.11 -19.04 8.76
CA VAL A 258 3.66 -17.87 8.05
C VAL A 258 2.63 -16.75 8.02
N LYS A 259 1.39 -17.04 7.61
CA LYS A 259 0.30 -16.05 7.56
C LYS A 259 0.04 -15.43 8.93
N VAL A 260 -0.04 -16.25 9.98
CA VAL A 260 -0.26 -15.74 11.35
C VAL A 260 0.88 -14.88 11.84
N LYS A 261 2.13 -15.29 11.61
CA LYS A 261 3.32 -14.50 12.01
C LYS A 261 3.38 -13.15 11.31
N VAL A 262 3.25 -13.14 9.97
CA VAL A 262 3.31 -11.90 9.16
C VAL A 262 2.16 -10.98 9.51
N THR A 263 0.93 -11.50 9.59
CA THR A 263 -0.24 -10.69 10.00
C THR A 263 -0.03 -10.08 11.39
N GLY A 264 0.49 -10.85 12.36
CA GLY A 264 0.78 -10.36 13.71
C GLY A 264 1.86 -9.28 13.73
N LEU A 265 2.95 -9.46 12.97
CA LEU A 265 4.00 -8.46 12.83
C LEU A 265 3.45 -7.15 12.29
N ILE A 266 2.77 -7.19 11.14
CA ILE A 266 2.26 -5.99 10.48
C ILE A 266 1.19 -5.30 11.34
N ALA A 267 0.29 -6.06 11.98
CA ALA A 267 -0.74 -5.49 12.85
C ALA A 267 -0.16 -4.75 14.08
N SER A 268 1.02 -5.14 14.55
CA SER A 268 1.71 -4.51 15.69
C SER A 268 2.74 -3.46 15.28
N LEU A 269 2.94 -3.23 13.98
CA LEU A 269 4.05 -2.44 13.46
C LEU A 269 4.05 -1.01 13.98
N GLU A 270 2.89 -0.33 13.99
CA GLU A 270 2.77 1.05 14.50
C GLU A 270 3.17 1.16 15.98
N SER A 271 2.73 0.23 16.82
CA SER A 271 3.05 0.25 18.25
C SER A 271 4.50 -0.17 18.56
N MET A 272 5.14 -0.95 17.69
CA MET A 272 6.52 -1.42 17.87
C MET A 272 7.55 -0.47 17.27
N ASP A 273 7.24 0.10 16.12
CA ASP A 273 8.13 0.94 15.32
C ASP A 273 7.30 1.90 14.45
N PRO A 274 6.83 3.02 15.01
CA PRO A 274 5.97 3.97 14.29
C PRO A 274 6.60 4.49 13.00
N GLU A 275 7.90 4.75 12.98
CA GLU A 275 8.59 5.26 11.78
C GLU A 275 8.54 4.25 10.63
N CYS A 276 8.73 2.97 10.93
CA CYS A 276 8.57 1.88 9.98
C CYS A 276 7.14 1.79 9.45
N ALA A 277 6.15 1.88 10.35
CA ALA A 277 4.74 1.86 9.97
C ALA A 277 4.37 3.04 9.06
N TYR A 278 4.85 4.24 9.37
CA TYR A 278 4.57 5.46 8.60
C TYR A 278 5.23 5.43 7.22
N GLY A 279 6.46 4.93 7.13
CA GLY A 279 7.13 4.70 5.84
C GLY A 279 6.35 3.72 4.97
N PHE A 280 5.93 2.59 5.54
CA PHE A 280 5.17 1.54 4.85
C PHE A 280 3.77 2.02 4.44
N MET A 281 3.05 2.79 5.28
CA MET A 281 1.67 3.23 5.08
C MET A 281 1.54 4.63 4.46
N ALA A 282 2.62 5.20 3.95
CA ALA A 282 2.66 6.50 3.27
C ALA A 282 2.19 7.69 4.14
N GLY A 283 2.56 7.70 5.41
CA GLY A 283 2.28 8.78 6.36
C GLY A 283 1.87 8.29 7.74
N GLU A 284 1.53 9.22 8.63
CA GLU A 284 1.14 8.91 10.00
C GLU A 284 -0.18 8.14 10.04
N ILE A 285 -0.23 7.10 10.88
CA ILE A 285 -1.39 6.25 11.08
C ILE A 285 -1.66 6.04 12.57
N LYS A 286 -2.88 5.67 12.92
CA LYS A 286 -3.27 5.27 14.29
C LYS A 286 -2.99 3.80 14.56
N GLY A 287 -2.87 2.99 13.52
CA GLY A 287 -2.64 1.56 13.62
C GLY A 287 -3.04 0.80 12.38
N ILE A 288 -3.00 -0.52 12.50
CA ILE A 288 -3.36 -1.46 11.42
C ILE A 288 -4.28 -2.52 12.01
N ALA A 289 -5.45 -2.75 11.40
CA ALA A 289 -6.50 -3.63 11.93
C ALA A 289 -6.86 -4.76 10.96
N PRO A 290 -7.41 -5.87 11.46
CA PRO A 290 -7.96 -6.93 10.62
C PRO A 290 -9.08 -6.42 9.71
N ILE A 291 -9.11 -6.93 8.47
CA ILE A 291 -10.14 -6.67 7.49
C ILE A 291 -10.55 -7.96 6.79
N THR A 292 -11.71 -7.97 6.17
CA THR A 292 -12.21 -9.12 5.40
C THR A 292 -12.67 -8.72 4.02
N HIS A 293 -12.84 -9.70 3.16
CA HIS A 293 -13.36 -9.55 1.79
C HIS A 293 -14.63 -8.69 1.70
N ALA A 294 -15.56 -8.84 2.66
CA ALA A 294 -16.83 -8.12 2.66
C ALA A 294 -16.70 -6.58 2.58
N ALA A 295 -15.59 -6.03 3.06
CA ALA A 295 -15.33 -4.59 2.97
C ALA A 295 -15.09 -4.09 1.53
N TYR A 296 -14.83 -4.99 0.59
CA TYR A 296 -14.44 -4.66 -0.78
C TYR A 296 -15.48 -5.04 -1.84
N GLU A 297 -16.61 -5.66 -1.47
CA GLU A 297 -17.65 -6.12 -2.40
C GLU A 297 -18.13 -5.00 -3.33
N SER A 298 -18.36 -3.79 -2.81
CA SER A 298 -18.80 -2.65 -3.61
C SER A 298 -17.76 -2.21 -4.67
N VAL A 299 -16.48 -2.28 -4.34
CA VAL A 299 -15.39 -1.93 -5.28
C VAL A 299 -15.22 -3.03 -6.32
N ILE A 300 -15.38 -4.29 -5.93
CA ILE A 300 -15.36 -5.43 -6.86
C ILE A 300 -16.49 -5.31 -7.88
N GLU A 301 -17.72 -5.01 -7.45
CA GLU A 301 -18.85 -4.82 -8.37
C GLU A 301 -18.66 -3.57 -9.26
N ALA A 302 -18.13 -2.47 -8.71
CA ALA A 302 -17.83 -1.27 -9.49
C ALA A 302 -16.78 -1.56 -10.59
N ARG A 303 -15.70 -2.28 -10.24
CA ARG A 303 -14.67 -2.69 -11.20
C ARG A 303 -15.23 -3.63 -12.26
N LYS A 304 -16.01 -4.63 -11.86
CA LYS A 304 -16.66 -5.58 -12.78
C LYS A 304 -17.57 -4.87 -13.78
N ALA A 305 -18.38 -3.91 -13.32
CA ALA A 305 -19.21 -3.09 -14.18
C ALA A 305 -18.41 -2.26 -15.18
N LYS A 306 -17.25 -1.69 -14.73
CA LYS A 306 -16.39 -0.86 -15.59
C LYS A 306 -15.67 -1.66 -16.67
N ILE A 307 -15.26 -2.92 -16.39
CA ILE A 307 -14.57 -3.79 -17.36
C ILE A 307 -15.56 -4.46 -18.32
N GLY A 308 -16.81 -4.70 -17.88
CA GLY A 308 -17.83 -5.38 -18.66
C GLY A 308 -18.57 -4.48 -19.66
N ASN A 309 -18.29 -3.19 -19.65
CA ASN A 309 -18.76 -2.17 -20.59
C ASN A 309 -17.65 -1.78 -21.57
#